data_1aa572c0dc212d2e7777fe4c1c5ddb1f
#
_entry.id   1aa572c0dc212d2e7777fe4c1c5ddb1f
#
_cell.length_a   1.000
_cell.length_b   1.000
_cell.length_c   1.000
_cell.angle_alpha   90.00
_cell.angle_beta   90.00
_cell.angle_gamma   90.00
#
_symmetry.space_group_name_H-M   'P 1'
#
loop_
_entity.id
_entity.type
_entity.pdbx_description
1 polymer ?
#
loop_
_entity_poly.entity_id
_entity_poly.type
_entity_poly.pdbx_seq_one_letter_code
_entity_poly.pdbx_strand_id
1 'polypeptide(L)'
;MADVRPELPEGYLGAQGSFGELEKENNEYVFTHTRDNIVEFVIQLPEMGYYKLQLFALPVSDDSKYLPNVFNYLIHFTRAMQPVYPYPKQYAQWKEGCYLNKPLILHNEATLTNIQLSVHVPRAKGVAIVANVEWFHFENRGGPVWEGTLSLDHLWGKNPKIILNANLSDDETKYCTLLEYKL
;
A
#
# COMPACT_ATOMS: atom_id res chain seq x y z
N MET A 1 -12.91 -8.71 -3.01
CA MET A 1 -11.53 -8.33 -3.32
C MET A 1 -11.19 -8.96 -4.65
N ALA A 2 -10.79 -8.19 -5.62
CA ALA A 2 -10.30 -8.68 -6.90
C ALA A 2 -8.76 -8.59 -6.89
N ASP A 3 -8.11 -9.69 -7.18
CA ASP A 3 -6.65 -9.77 -7.29
C ASP A 3 -6.31 -9.83 -8.78
N VAL A 4 -5.63 -8.81 -9.29
CA VAL A 4 -5.20 -8.73 -10.69
C VAL A 4 -3.69 -8.82 -10.70
N ARG A 5 -3.16 -9.90 -11.26
CA ARG A 5 -1.73 -10.18 -11.33
C ARG A 5 -1.26 -10.14 -12.78
N PRO A 6 -1.02 -8.96 -13.36
CA PRO A 6 -0.34 -8.92 -14.64
C PRO A 6 1.12 -9.32 -14.45
N GLU A 7 1.56 -10.35 -15.15
CA GLU A 7 2.98 -10.64 -15.31
C GLU A 7 3.56 -9.56 -16.22
N LEU A 8 4.37 -8.68 -15.66
CA LEU A 8 5.17 -7.76 -16.45
C LEU A 8 6.40 -8.51 -16.94
N PRO A 9 6.80 -8.35 -18.21
CA PRO A 9 8.05 -8.89 -18.71
C PRO A 9 9.23 -8.46 -17.83
N GLU A 10 10.26 -9.29 -17.70
CA GLU A 10 11.49 -8.95 -17.00
C GLU A 10 12.02 -7.59 -17.50
N GLY A 11 12.33 -6.68 -16.58
CA GLY A 11 12.89 -5.37 -16.91
C GLY A 11 11.94 -4.17 -16.80
N TYR A 12 10.78 -4.31 -16.17
CA TYR A 12 9.91 -3.16 -15.89
C TYR A 12 10.08 -2.66 -14.45
N LEU A 13 10.42 -1.39 -14.29
CA LEU A 13 10.44 -0.69 -13.01
C LEU A 13 9.25 0.25 -12.91
N GLY A 14 8.48 0.09 -11.83
CA GLY A 14 7.39 1.00 -11.48
C GLY A 14 6.12 0.78 -12.30
N ALA A 15 5.17 0.10 -11.71
CA ALA A 15 3.80 0.07 -12.19
C ALA A 15 2.94 0.97 -11.30
N GLN A 16 2.05 1.71 -11.91
CA GLN A 16 1.04 2.51 -11.23
C GLN A 16 -0.31 2.14 -11.80
N GLY A 17 -1.26 1.80 -10.91
CA GLY A 17 -2.67 1.68 -11.27
C GLY A 17 -3.37 3.01 -11.06
N SER A 18 -4.15 3.44 -12.03
CA SER A 18 -5.15 4.47 -11.87
C SER A 18 -6.53 3.84 -12.06
N PHE A 19 -7.43 4.14 -11.16
CA PHE A 19 -8.74 3.53 -11.11
C PHE A 19 -9.81 4.62 -11.00
N GLY A 20 -10.85 4.52 -11.81
CA GLY A 20 -11.93 5.49 -11.76
C GLY A 20 -13.22 4.99 -12.42
N GLU A 21 -14.33 5.46 -11.91
CA GLU A 21 -15.56 5.58 -12.66
C GLU A 21 -15.34 6.62 -13.77
N LEU A 22 -16.12 6.63 -14.84
CA LEU A 22 -15.89 7.50 -16.01
C LEU A 22 -15.68 8.99 -15.69
N GLU A 23 -16.05 9.44 -14.47
CA GLU A 23 -15.96 10.84 -14.03
C GLU A 23 -15.27 11.03 -12.65
N LYS A 24 -14.84 9.94 -11.95
CA LYS A 24 -14.28 10.03 -10.59
C LYS A 24 -13.08 9.11 -10.43
N GLU A 25 -11.95 9.66 -10.01
CA GLU A 25 -10.79 8.87 -9.64
C GLU A 25 -11.00 8.21 -8.26
N ASN A 26 -10.74 6.90 -8.20
CA ASN A 26 -10.88 6.07 -7.00
C ASN A 26 -9.53 5.40 -6.65
N ASN A 27 -8.43 6.13 -6.79
CA ASN A 27 -7.08 5.60 -6.61
C ASN A 27 -6.81 5.10 -5.18
N GLU A 28 -7.55 5.57 -4.19
CA GLU A 28 -7.46 5.09 -2.81
C GLU A 28 -7.96 3.65 -2.61
N TYR A 29 -8.64 3.08 -3.59
CA TYR A 29 -9.11 1.69 -3.58
C TYR A 29 -8.22 0.75 -4.40
N VAL A 30 -7.04 1.22 -4.79
CA VAL A 30 -6.00 0.41 -5.43
C VAL A 30 -4.75 0.44 -4.59
N PHE A 31 -4.27 -0.74 -4.22
CA PHE A 31 -3.00 -0.90 -3.52
C PHE A 31 -2.04 -1.71 -4.37
N THR A 32 -0.81 -1.25 -4.46
CA THR A 32 0.21 -1.88 -5.31
C THR A 32 1.37 -2.34 -4.45
N HIS A 33 1.80 -3.57 -4.63
CA HIS A 33 3.08 -4.03 -4.12
C HIS A 33 3.84 -4.86 -5.15
N THR A 34 5.15 -4.95 -4.93
CA THR A 34 6.03 -5.70 -5.81
C THR A 34 6.72 -6.79 -5.02
N ARG A 35 6.57 -8.03 -5.50
CA ARG A 35 7.22 -9.19 -4.91
C ARG A 35 7.72 -10.11 -6.01
N ASP A 36 8.95 -10.58 -5.90
CA ASP A 36 9.56 -11.54 -6.83
C ASP A 36 9.40 -11.11 -8.32
N ASN A 37 9.63 -9.82 -8.61
CA ASN A 37 9.42 -9.17 -9.91
C ASN A 37 7.97 -9.16 -10.42
N ILE A 38 7.01 -9.54 -9.59
CA ILE A 38 5.58 -9.46 -9.89
C ILE A 38 5.00 -8.22 -9.21
N VAL A 39 4.26 -7.42 -9.98
CA VAL A 39 3.49 -6.30 -9.45
C VAL A 39 2.06 -6.75 -9.21
N GLU A 40 1.63 -6.72 -7.97
CA GLU A 40 0.26 -7.06 -7.57
C GLU A 40 -0.54 -5.77 -7.38
N PHE A 41 -1.71 -5.70 -8.01
CA PHE A 41 -2.71 -4.66 -7.81
C PHE A 41 -3.88 -5.23 -7.03
N VAL A 42 -4.02 -4.83 -5.77
CA VAL A 42 -5.15 -5.22 -4.92
C VAL A 42 -6.21 -4.14 -5.02
N ILE A 43 -7.40 -4.52 -5.50
CA ILE A 43 -8.45 -3.57 -5.85
C ILE A 43 -9.71 -3.84 -5.03
N GLN A 44 -10.32 -2.79 -4.51
CA GLN A 44 -11.65 -2.80 -3.94
C GLN A 44 -12.56 -1.90 -4.78
N LEU A 45 -13.79 -2.32 -4.98
CA LEU A 45 -14.78 -1.57 -5.73
C LEU A 45 -15.83 -1.03 -4.74
N PRO A 46 -15.89 0.29 -4.50
CA PRO A 46 -16.74 0.87 -3.46
C PRO A 46 -18.23 0.73 -3.78
N GLU A 47 -18.62 0.85 -5.03
CA GLU A 47 -20.00 0.85 -5.47
C GLU A 47 -20.20 -0.05 -6.69
N MET A 48 -21.43 -0.40 -7.00
CA MET A 48 -21.77 -1.08 -8.26
C MET A 48 -21.61 -0.11 -9.43
N GLY A 49 -21.08 -0.59 -10.55
CA GLY A 49 -20.89 0.26 -11.72
C GLY A 49 -19.84 -0.26 -12.69
N TYR A 50 -19.46 0.60 -13.62
CA TYR A 50 -18.40 0.33 -14.60
C TYR A 50 -17.15 1.08 -14.20
N TYR A 51 -16.05 0.36 -14.11
CA TYR A 51 -14.76 0.91 -13.72
C TYR A 51 -13.70 0.67 -14.80
N LYS A 52 -12.82 1.63 -14.98
CA LYS A 52 -11.65 1.51 -15.83
C LYS A 52 -10.41 1.43 -14.96
N LEU A 53 -9.72 0.30 -14.99
CA LEU A 53 -8.39 0.16 -14.43
C LEU A 53 -7.37 0.43 -15.53
N GLN A 54 -6.52 1.42 -15.34
CA GLN A 54 -5.43 1.76 -16.24
C GLN A 54 -4.11 1.38 -15.62
N LEU A 55 -3.31 0.61 -16.32
CA LEU A 55 -1.97 0.25 -15.91
C LEU A 55 -0.95 1.09 -16.65
N PHE A 56 0.01 1.60 -15.90
CA PHE A 56 1.11 2.40 -16.41
C PHE A 56 2.42 1.73 -16.00
N ALA A 57 3.33 1.54 -16.93
CA ALA A 57 4.62 0.92 -16.66
C ALA A 57 5.68 1.49 -17.58
N LEU A 58 6.93 1.43 -17.12
CA LEU A 58 8.09 1.88 -17.86
C LEU A 58 9.17 0.80 -17.79
N PRO A 59 9.84 0.46 -18.91
CA PRO A 59 11.02 -0.40 -18.88
C PRO A 59 12.12 0.17 -17.99
N VAL A 60 12.89 -0.69 -17.32
CA VAL A 60 14.04 -0.28 -16.50
C VAL A 60 15.07 0.51 -17.28
N SER A 61 15.17 0.24 -18.58
CA SER A 61 16.10 0.91 -19.51
C SER A 61 15.65 2.29 -19.99
N ASP A 62 14.46 2.74 -19.58
CA ASP A 62 13.88 4.01 -20.01
C ASP A 62 13.95 5.03 -18.88
N ASP A 63 14.70 6.11 -19.07
CA ASP A 63 14.90 7.19 -18.11
C ASP A 63 13.75 8.23 -18.12
N SER A 64 12.65 7.97 -18.80
CA SER A 64 11.50 8.86 -18.86
C SER A 64 10.92 9.10 -17.45
N LYS A 65 10.49 10.34 -17.20
CA LYS A 65 9.79 10.70 -15.97
C LYS A 65 8.30 10.36 -15.99
N TYR A 66 7.77 9.97 -17.14
CA TYR A 66 6.35 9.67 -17.33
C TYR A 66 6.15 8.20 -17.60
N LEU A 67 5.27 7.58 -16.84
CA LEU A 67 4.85 6.20 -17.07
C LEU A 67 3.80 6.17 -18.20
N PRO A 68 4.08 5.54 -19.34
CA PRO A 68 3.06 5.36 -20.38
C PRO A 68 1.98 4.39 -19.91
N ASN A 69 0.76 4.61 -20.39
CA ASN A 69 -0.32 3.64 -20.21
C ASN A 69 -0.01 2.40 -21.06
N VAL A 70 0.04 1.23 -20.43
CA VAL A 70 0.39 -0.04 -21.12
C VAL A 70 -0.82 -0.94 -21.26
N PHE A 71 -1.82 -0.83 -20.40
CA PHE A 71 -3.02 -1.65 -20.47
C PHE A 71 -4.23 -1.00 -19.79
N ASN A 72 -5.43 -1.38 -20.24
CA ASN A 72 -6.69 -0.93 -19.67
C ASN A 72 -7.63 -2.12 -19.48
N TYR A 73 -8.20 -2.24 -18.29
CA TYR A 73 -9.30 -3.16 -18.00
C TYR A 73 -10.60 -2.38 -17.83
N LEU A 74 -11.67 -2.87 -18.45
CA LEU A 74 -13.02 -2.46 -18.13
C LEU A 74 -13.62 -3.49 -17.18
N ILE A 75 -14.05 -3.05 -16.01
CA ILE A 75 -14.59 -3.91 -14.96
C ILE A 75 -16.06 -3.52 -14.76
N HIS A 76 -16.97 -4.47 -14.95
CA HIS A 76 -18.38 -4.31 -14.59
C HIS A 76 -18.64 -4.98 -13.25
N PHE A 77 -18.84 -4.17 -12.21
CA PHE A 77 -19.09 -4.63 -10.86
C PHE A 77 -20.59 -4.57 -10.57
N THR A 78 -21.19 -5.75 -10.43
CA THR A 78 -22.66 -5.93 -10.37
C THR A 78 -23.21 -6.16 -8.99
N ARG A 79 -22.35 -6.41 -7.98
CA ARG A 79 -22.81 -6.73 -6.63
C ARG A 79 -21.85 -6.23 -5.56
N ALA A 80 -22.21 -5.14 -4.90
CA ALA A 80 -21.54 -4.72 -3.68
C ALA A 80 -21.90 -5.67 -2.54
N MET A 81 -20.90 -6.20 -1.85
CA MET A 81 -21.12 -7.22 -0.80
C MET A 81 -20.96 -6.65 0.61
N GLN A 82 -20.09 -5.67 0.80
CA GLN A 82 -19.76 -5.09 2.12
C GLN A 82 -19.23 -3.66 1.94
N PRO A 83 -19.28 -2.83 2.98
CA PRO A 83 -18.53 -1.59 2.99
C PRO A 83 -17.06 -1.83 2.67
N VAL A 84 -16.46 -0.98 1.87
CA VAL A 84 -15.02 -1.00 1.59
C VAL A 84 -14.38 0.25 2.15
N TYR A 85 -13.14 0.11 2.56
CA TYR A 85 -12.35 1.18 3.17
C TYR A 85 -11.12 1.44 2.32
N PRO A 86 -10.65 2.69 2.25
CA PRO A 86 -9.49 3.02 1.44
C PRO A 86 -8.23 2.29 1.93
N TYR A 87 -7.38 1.96 0.99
CA TYR A 87 -6.04 1.48 1.29
C TYR A 87 -5.17 2.62 1.83
N PRO A 88 -4.07 2.29 2.53
CA PRO A 88 -3.11 3.30 2.94
C PRO A 88 -2.50 3.98 1.72
N LYS A 89 -2.28 5.29 1.84
CA LYS A 89 -1.56 6.06 0.84
C LYS A 89 -0.12 5.59 0.77
N GLN A 90 0.35 5.32 -0.45
CA GLN A 90 1.70 4.85 -0.74
C GLN A 90 2.62 6.02 -1.08
N TYR A 91 3.83 6.02 -0.51
CA TYR A 91 4.89 7.01 -0.77
C TYR A 91 5.97 6.43 -1.70
N ALA A 92 6.88 7.28 -2.17
CA ALA A 92 7.85 6.91 -3.20
C ALA A 92 8.68 5.67 -2.85
N GLN A 93 9.20 5.58 -1.63
CA GLN A 93 10.02 4.46 -1.16
C GLN A 93 9.27 3.14 -1.08
N TRP A 94 7.93 3.16 -1.01
CA TRP A 94 7.13 1.94 -1.05
C TRP A 94 7.37 1.12 -2.31
N LYS A 95 7.55 1.79 -3.43
CA LYS A 95 7.75 1.17 -4.76
C LYS A 95 9.10 0.45 -4.91
N GLU A 96 10.02 0.60 -3.97
CA GLU A 96 11.35 -0.01 -3.99
C GLU A 96 11.36 -1.46 -3.43
N GLY A 97 10.31 -2.23 -3.71
CA GLY A 97 10.22 -3.63 -3.34
C GLY A 97 9.63 -3.88 -1.95
N CYS A 98 8.93 -2.89 -1.39
CA CYS A 98 8.18 -3.10 -0.16
C CYS A 98 6.92 -3.92 -0.43
N TYR A 99 6.56 -4.76 0.55
CA TYR A 99 5.39 -5.61 0.50
C TYR A 99 4.69 -5.65 1.85
N LEU A 100 3.37 -5.45 1.86
CA LEU A 100 2.57 -5.48 3.08
C LEU A 100 1.88 -6.84 3.24
N ASN A 101 2.25 -7.59 4.28
CA ASN A 101 1.59 -8.85 4.59
C ASN A 101 0.26 -8.59 5.32
N LYS A 102 0.27 -7.74 6.35
CA LYS A 102 -0.92 -7.36 7.14
C LYS A 102 -0.67 -6.14 8.03
N PRO A 103 -1.71 -5.37 8.35
CA PRO A 103 -3.03 -5.36 7.73
C PRO A 103 -3.00 -4.51 6.46
N LEU A 104 -3.77 -4.88 5.46
CA LEU A 104 -3.93 -4.05 4.26
C LEU A 104 -4.72 -2.77 4.55
N ILE A 105 -5.65 -2.84 5.49
CA ILE A 105 -6.56 -1.74 5.84
C ILE A 105 -6.65 -1.65 7.35
N LEU A 106 -6.65 -0.41 7.85
CA LEU A 106 -7.12 -0.07 9.19
C LEU A 106 -8.35 0.81 9.04
N HIS A 107 -9.38 0.54 9.81
CA HIS A 107 -10.59 1.36 9.83
C HIS A 107 -11.20 1.40 11.25
N ASN A 108 -11.94 2.46 11.52
CA ASN A 108 -12.47 2.75 12.85
C ASN A 108 -13.58 1.80 13.33
N GLU A 109 -14.16 1.00 12.44
CA GLU A 109 -15.14 -0.04 12.82
C GLU A 109 -14.47 -1.37 13.19
N ALA A 110 -13.17 -1.53 12.94
CA ALA A 110 -12.42 -2.71 13.32
C ALA A 110 -11.91 -2.62 14.77
N THR A 111 -11.59 -3.78 15.34
CA THR A 111 -10.88 -3.82 16.62
C THR A 111 -9.48 -3.24 16.44
N LEU A 112 -9.21 -2.14 17.12
CA LEU A 112 -7.91 -1.46 17.10
C LEU A 112 -6.96 -1.93 18.21
N THR A 113 -7.28 -3.04 18.86
CA THR A 113 -6.48 -3.67 19.92
C THR A 113 -5.71 -4.85 19.36
N ASN A 114 -4.45 -5.00 19.74
CA ASN A 114 -3.58 -6.10 19.30
C ASN A 114 -3.48 -6.24 17.76
N ILE A 115 -3.42 -5.13 17.07
CA ILE A 115 -3.21 -5.11 15.62
C ILE A 115 -1.84 -5.71 15.32
N GLN A 116 -1.83 -6.81 14.60
CA GLN A 116 -0.59 -7.41 14.13
C GLN A 116 -0.19 -6.81 12.80
N LEU A 117 1.01 -6.27 12.74
CA LEU A 117 1.62 -5.73 11.53
C LEU A 117 2.77 -6.63 11.09
N SER A 118 2.83 -6.88 9.79
CA SER A 118 3.94 -7.58 9.16
C SER A 118 4.19 -6.97 7.79
N VAL A 119 5.40 -6.48 7.58
CA VAL A 119 5.80 -5.79 6.35
C VAL A 119 7.20 -6.23 5.93
N HIS A 120 7.36 -6.41 4.64
CA HIS A 120 8.65 -6.62 4.01
C HIS A 120 9.21 -5.26 3.57
N VAL A 121 10.36 -4.87 4.10
CA VAL A 121 11.05 -3.63 3.73
C VAL A 121 12.52 -3.95 3.46
N PRO A 122 12.93 -4.00 2.19
CA PRO A 122 14.31 -4.31 1.83
C PRO A 122 15.28 -3.29 2.44
N ARG A 123 16.42 -3.77 2.91
CA ARG A 123 17.53 -2.95 3.43
C ARG A 123 17.17 -2.04 4.61
N ALA A 124 15.99 -2.18 5.22
CA ALA A 124 15.64 -1.38 6.38
C ALA A 124 16.51 -1.73 7.59
N LYS A 125 16.92 -0.71 8.33
CA LYS A 125 17.62 -0.79 9.61
C LYS A 125 16.68 -0.65 10.80
N GLY A 126 15.51 -0.08 10.57
CA GLY A 126 14.44 0.06 11.53
C GLY A 126 13.10 0.29 10.81
N VAL A 127 12.04 -0.25 11.37
CA VAL A 127 10.67 -0.02 10.91
C VAL A 127 9.80 0.32 12.11
N ALA A 128 8.93 1.30 11.96
CA ALA A 128 8.00 1.71 13.02
C ALA A 128 6.69 2.25 12.45
N ILE A 129 5.62 2.05 13.21
CA ILE A 129 4.40 2.85 13.07
C ILE A 129 4.51 4.08 13.96
N VAL A 130 4.11 5.22 13.43
CA VAL A 130 3.88 6.44 14.21
C VAL A 130 2.40 6.77 14.17
N ALA A 131 1.76 6.78 15.33
CA ALA A 131 0.37 7.19 15.51
C ALA A 131 0.35 8.51 16.29
N ASN A 132 0.07 9.61 15.60
CA ASN A 132 0.28 10.97 16.09
C ASN A 132 1.73 11.21 16.52
N VAL A 133 2.03 11.07 17.82
CA VAL A 133 3.37 11.25 18.41
C VAL A 133 3.95 9.97 19.01
N GLU A 134 3.18 8.89 19.03
CA GLU A 134 3.57 7.61 19.61
C GLU A 134 4.28 6.75 18.57
N TRP A 135 5.44 6.18 18.96
CA TRP A 135 6.26 5.31 18.12
C TRP A 135 6.14 3.86 18.56
N PHE A 136 5.77 2.99 17.63
CA PHE A 136 5.69 1.54 17.81
C PHE A 136 6.74 0.89 16.92
N HIS A 137 7.90 0.55 17.49
CA HIS A 137 8.99 -0.07 16.76
C HIS A 137 8.71 -1.54 16.50
N PHE A 138 9.07 -2.00 15.30
CA PHE A 138 8.93 -3.39 14.89
C PHE A 138 10.17 -4.18 15.19
N GLU A 139 9.98 -5.48 15.41
CA GLU A 139 11.05 -6.44 15.58
C GLU A 139 11.44 -7.04 14.23
N ASN A 140 12.72 -7.28 14.06
CA ASN A 140 13.28 -8.02 12.94
C ASN A 140 13.91 -9.31 13.46
N ARG A 141 13.44 -10.43 12.96
CA ARG A 141 13.98 -11.75 13.32
C ARG A 141 15.01 -12.26 12.31
N GLY A 142 15.51 -11.39 11.48
CA GLY A 142 16.43 -11.67 10.39
C GLY A 142 15.76 -11.58 9.03
N GLY A 143 16.45 -10.96 8.06
CA GLY A 143 15.95 -10.72 6.72
C GLY A 143 15.12 -9.41 6.61
N PRO A 144 14.36 -9.25 5.53
CA PRO A 144 13.65 -7.99 5.23
C PRO A 144 12.26 -7.89 5.85
N VAL A 145 11.81 -8.89 6.62
CA VAL A 145 10.47 -8.92 7.24
C VAL A 145 10.52 -8.31 8.62
N TRP A 146 9.63 -7.37 8.88
CA TRP A 146 9.47 -6.66 10.12
C TRP A 146 8.07 -6.92 10.69
N GLU A 147 7.99 -7.21 11.97
CA GLU A 147 6.74 -7.55 12.65
C GLU A 147 6.57 -6.74 13.92
N GLY A 148 5.34 -6.39 14.21
CA GLY A 148 4.98 -5.66 15.43
C GLY A 148 3.52 -5.85 15.78
N THR A 149 3.21 -5.60 17.06
CA THR A 149 1.84 -5.57 17.56
C THR A 149 1.63 -4.23 18.26
N LEU A 150 0.51 -3.57 17.93
CA LEU A 150 0.17 -2.29 18.55
C LEU A 150 -1.34 -2.22 18.85
N SER A 151 -1.69 -1.35 19.77
CA SER A 151 -3.07 -1.06 20.10
C SER A 151 -3.32 0.44 19.96
N LEU A 152 -4.36 0.80 19.21
CA LEU A 152 -4.73 2.17 18.86
C LEU A 152 -6.11 2.56 19.39
N ASP A 153 -6.73 1.72 20.22
CA ASP A 153 -8.06 1.93 20.80
C ASP A 153 -8.19 3.24 21.58
N HIS A 154 -7.12 3.67 22.25
CA HIS A 154 -7.06 4.95 22.97
C HIS A 154 -7.08 6.19 22.04
N LEU A 155 -6.86 5.98 20.74
CA LEU A 155 -6.92 7.01 19.70
C LEU A 155 -8.26 7.01 18.95
N TRP A 156 -9.16 6.12 19.32
CA TRP A 156 -10.45 6.00 18.65
C TRP A 156 -11.25 7.32 18.71
N GLY A 157 -11.87 7.68 17.58
CA GLY A 157 -12.60 8.94 17.45
C GLY A 157 -11.76 10.22 17.34
N LYS A 158 -10.42 10.11 17.40
CA LYS A 158 -9.50 11.26 17.33
C LYS A 158 -8.93 11.48 15.92
N ASN A 159 -9.32 10.68 14.92
CA ASN A 159 -8.76 10.68 13.55
C ASN A 159 -7.23 10.75 13.54
N PRO A 160 -6.53 9.82 14.19
CA PRO A 160 -5.09 9.87 14.29
C PRO A 160 -4.45 9.69 12.91
N LYS A 161 -3.35 10.39 12.68
CA LYS A 161 -2.48 10.13 11.55
C LYS A 161 -1.60 8.92 11.88
N ILE A 162 -1.76 7.83 11.12
CA ILE A 162 -1.02 6.58 11.33
C ILE A 162 -0.09 6.35 10.15
N ILE A 163 1.19 6.36 10.41
CA ILE A 163 2.23 6.32 9.38
C ILE A 163 3.18 5.14 9.62
N LEU A 164 3.36 4.32 8.61
CA LEU A 164 4.44 3.34 8.56
C LEU A 164 5.70 4.00 8.02
N ASN A 165 6.75 3.99 8.81
CA ASN A 165 8.04 4.56 8.49
C ASN A 165 9.14 3.50 8.48
N ALA A 166 10.18 3.73 7.68
CA ALA A 166 11.39 2.92 7.70
C ALA A 166 12.65 3.77 7.72
N ASN A 167 13.65 3.30 8.44
CA ASN A 167 15.00 3.82 8.35
C ASN A 167 15.77 3.01 7.31
N LEU A 168 16.17 3.67 6.23
CA LEU A 168 16.92 3.10 5.10
C LEU A 168 18.37 3.64 5.05
N SER A 169 18.80 4.40 6.07
CA SER A 169 20.10 5.07 6.11
C SER A 169 20.95 4.60 7.28
N ASP A 170 22.22 5.03 7.35
CA ASP A 170 23.11 4.81 8.49
C ASP A 170 22.79 5.73 9.68
N ASP A 171 22.03 6.78 9.46
CA ASP A 171 21.58 7.69 10.51
C ASP A 171 20.30 7.14 11.15
N GLU A 172 20.39 6.63 12.37
CA GLU A 172 19.29 6.00 13.12
C GLU A 172 18.09 6.93 13.35
N THR A 173 18.28 8.24 13.21
CA THR A 173 17.23 9.23 13.39
C THR A 173 16.42 9.51 12.12
N LYS A 174 16.90 9.06 10.96
CA LYS A 174 16.28 9.35 9.67
C LYS A 174 15.32 8.27 9.22
N TYR A 175 14.05 8.56 9.39
CA TYR A 175 12.97 7.73 8.89
C TYR A 175 12.30 8.36 7.67
N CYS A 176 11.97 7.55 6.67
CA CYS A 176 11.14 7.92 5.53
C CYS A 176 9.76 7.28 5.65
N THR A 177 8.75 7.96 5.16
CA THR A 177 7.38 7.46 5.15
C THR A 177 7.20 6.47 4.00
N LEU A 178 6.65 5.30 4.32
CA LEU A 178 6.27 4.27 3.37
C LEU A 178 4.77 4.29 3.07
N LEU A 179 3.95 4.25 4.12
CA LEU A 179 2.49 4.21 4.03
C LEU A 179 1.85 5.17 5.04
N GLU A 180 0.67 5.68 4.68
CA GLU A 180 -0.18 6.46 5.58
C GLU A 180 -1.59 5.88 5.58
N TYR A 181 -2.02 5.35 6.72
CA TYR A 181 -3.37 4.83 6.93
C TYR A 181 -4.34 5.94 7.28
N LYS A 182 -5.55 5.81 6.79
CA LYS A 182 -6.70 6.62 7.21
C LYS A 182 -7.60 5.76 8.09
N LEU A 183 -7.98 6.25 9.27
CA LEU A 183 -9.00 5.65 10.13
C LEU A 183 -10.35 6.29 9.90
#